data_5e8f1040e661eece4122d0da1aff1619
#
_entry.id   5e8f1040e661eece4122d0da1aff1619
#
_cell.length_a   1.000
_cell.length_b   1.000
_cell.length_c   1.000
_cell.angle_alpha   90.00
_cell.angle_beta   90.00
_cell.angle_gamma   90.00
#
_symmetry.space_group_name_H-M   'P 1'
#
loop_
_entity.id
_entity.type
_entity.pdbx_description
1 polymer ?
#
loop_
_entity_poly.entity_id
_entity_poly.type
_entity_poly.pdbx_seq_one_letter_code
_entity_poly.pdbx_strand_id
1 'polypeptide(L)'
;MNTPADRTAAARPMRLPWAASLLAIAAAGAIVALFAAAPLSHHTPGTPRALTVGRSAAMMALALLLLQFVLSGRLRWLDGAFGLDVLYRVHAIFGATAVMLLSAHPLLLAWPKSFSTSLAGEPWWHYWEILLGAATLSLAWVVVVTAAWRVFLRLPYHVWRKIHYLTFAIVAAALVHAFALGEDFEDFGLGMVLGIAAAAVYAGGFVWARIVRPIRLKRRSMEIRSVTRVSHNTVNVEMVPPEGRLFTYLPGQFAFVRFDSKAVSGEEHPFTLSSSPTAGGAVCMTIKDCGDWSGTVGQLSAGERARLHGPFGRFSYLLHAPTDRPIVLIAGGVGITPFLSMLRYMADAQDGRRVVLIWSNRTEKDILFRDEIESLEARLPALTVHHVLTRQEDSPGEKGRIDRGMLARLLAEEDRRGHVFLCGPPAMTQAVAAAVAKLGYSRCRIHSERFSLS
;
A
#
# COMPACT_ATOMS: atom_id res chain seq x y z
N MET A 1 17.84 -7.73 -35.10
CA MET A 1 17.00 -8.79 -34.57
C MET A 1 17.54 -9.16 -33.21
N ASN A 2 16.96 -8.59 -32.12
CA ASN A 2 17.36 -8.93 -30.77
C ASN A 2 16.68 -10.24 -30.39
N THR A 3 17.46 -11.22 -29.96
CA THR A 3 16.98 -12.53 -29.54
C THR A 3 16.06 -12.43 -28.31
N PRO A 4 15.10 -13.37 -28.10
CA PRO A 4 14.22 -13.38 -26.91
C PRO A 4 14.95 -13.37 -25.58
N ALA A 5 16.19 -13.89 -25.52
CA ALA A 5 17.03 -13.92 -24.33
C ALA A 5 17.46 -12.52 -23.83
N ASP A 6 17.60 -11.54 -24.71
CA ASP A 6 17.96 -10.15 -24.34
C ASP A 6 16.78 -9.39 -23.68
N ARG A 7 15.54 -9.81 -23.94
CA ARG A 7 14.34 -9.20 -23.35
C ARG A 7 14.05 -9.67 -21.92
N THR A 8 14.53 -10.85 -21.54
CA THR A 8 14.38 -11.40 -20.20
C THR A 8 15.38 -10.83 -19.18
N ALA A 9 16.47 -10.21 -19.64
CA ALA A 9 17.47 -9.58 -18.77
C ALA A 9 16.98 -8.28 -18.08
N ALA A 10 15.85 -7.69 -18.52
CA ALA A 10 15.41 -6.35 -18.08
C ALA A 10 14.63 -6.31 -16.77
N ALA A 11 14.26 -7.44 -16.19
CA ALA A 11 13.45 -7.49 -14.96
C ALA A 11 14.13 -8.30 -13.85
N ARG A 12 15.40 -8.01 -13.54
CA ARG A 12 15.92 -8.46 -12.26
C ARG A 12 15.17 -7.70 -11.15
N PRO A 13 14.42 -8.40 -10.27
CA PRO A 13 13.77 -7.75 -9.16
C PRO A 13 14.86 -7.05 -8.35
N MET A 14 14.66 -5.77 -8.04
CA MET A 14 15.50 -5.06 -7.09
C MET A 14 15.20 -5.65 -5.70
N ARG A 15 15.79 -6.81 -5.40
CA ARG A 15 15.84 -7.33 -4.04
C ARG A 15 16.72 -6.33 -3.30
N LEU A 16 16.11 -5.40 -2.57
CA LEU A 16 16.89 -4.73 -1.54
C LEU A 16 17.41 -5.83 -0.62
N PRO A 17 18.74 -5.92 -0.40
CA PRO A 17 19.28 -6.87 0.54
C PRO A 17 18.54 -6.65 1.87
N TRP A 18 18.25 -7.73 2.62
CA TRP A 18 17.71 -7.65 3.98
C TRP A 18 18.45 -6.62 4.85
N ALA A 19 19.74 -6.44 4.59
CA ALA A 19 20.60 -5.43 5.19
C ALA A 19 20.09 -3.99 4.97
N ALA A 20 19.57 -3.66 3.78
CA ALA A 20 19.02 -2.32 3.51
C ALA A 20 17.69 -2.07 4.24
N SER A 21 16.87 -3.12 4.46
CA SER A 21 15.66 -3.03 5.27
C SER A 21 16.01 -2.81 6.75
N LEU A 22 16.99 -3.53 7.29
CA LEU A 22 17.49 -3.32 8.66
C LEU A 22 18.10 -1.94 8.82
N LEU A 23 18.86 -1.47 7.84
CA LEU A 23 19.45 -0.13 7.86
C LEU A 23 18.37 0.97 7.87
N ALA A 24 17.30 0.81 7.10
CA ALA A 24 16.18 1.76 7.09
C ALA A 24 15.44 1.80 8.44
N ILE A 25 15.24 0.64 9.08
CA ILE A 25 14.63 0.56 10.42
C ILE A 25 15.56 1.22 11.45
N ALA A 26 16.85 0.90 11.42
CA ALA A 26 17.85 1.48 12.33
C ALA A 26 17.94 3.00 12.16
N ALA A 27 17.96 3.50 10.92
CA ALA A 27 17.97 4.93 10.64
C ALA A 27 16.70 5.63 11.16
N ALA A 28 15.52 5.06 10.96
CA ALA A 28 14.27 5.60 11.50
C ALA A 28 14.28 5.63 13.03
N GLY A 29 14.74 4.56 13.68
CA GLY A 29 14.90 4.50 15.14
C GLY A 29 15.91 5.52 15.67
N ALA A 30 17.04 5.70 14.99
CA ALA A 30 18.06 6.68 15.35
C ALA A 30 17.54 8.12 15.23
N ILE A 31 16.77 8.43 14.19
CA ILE A 31 16.12 9.75 14.02
C ILE A 31 15.18 10.03 15.19
N VAL A 32 14.28 9.08 15.53
CA VAL A 32 13.35 9.24 16.64
C VAL A 32 14.10 9.43 17.97
N ALA A 33 15.15 8.63 18.21
CA ALA A 33 15.97 8.73 19.42
C ALA A 33 16.71 10.07 19.50
N LEU A 34 17.24 10.59 18.38
CA LEU A 34 17.93 11.86 18.31
C LEU A 34 16.99 13.02 18.65
N PHE A 35 15.76 13.01 18.10
CA PHE A 35 14.75 14.02 18.45
C PHE A 35 14.36 13.94 19.93
N ALA A 36 14.15 12.73 20.47
CA ALA A 36 13.82 12.53 21.88
C ALA A 36 14.94 13.01 22.83
N ALA A 37 16.20 12.93 22.39
CA ALA A 37 17.36 13.33 23.17
C ALA A 37 17.66 14.85 23.12
N ALA A 38 17.15 15.58 22.13
CA ALA A 38 17.46 17.01 21.97
C ALA A 38 17.17 17.86 23.23
N PRO A 39 16.03 17.71 23.95
CA PRO A 39 15.77 18.46 25.17
C PRO A 39 16.70 18.11 26.33
N LEU A 40 17.38 16.96 26.28
CA LEU A 40 18.37 16.59 27.32
C LEU A 40 19.64 17.44 27.22
N SER A 41 19.99 17.98 26.07
CA SER A 41 21.15 18.87 25.88
C SER A 41 20.97 20.24 26.53
N HIS A 42 19.73 20.66 26.78
CA HIS A 42 19.36 21.89 27.42
C HIS A 42 18.92 21.71 28.88
N HIS A 43 19.12 20.52 29.45
CA HIS A 43 18.75 20.26 30.85
C HIS A 43 19.72 20.98 31.80
N THR A 44 19.21 21.99 32.51
CA THR A 44 19.95 22.69 33.56
C THR A 44 19.65 22.07 34.92
N PRO A 45 20.63 22.11 35.87
CA PRO A 45 20.37 21.68 37.24
C PRO A 45 19.21 22.47 37.85
N GLY A 46 18.18 21.76 38.36
CA GLY A 46 16.97 22.37 38.91
C GLY A 46 15.75 22.33 37.98
N THR A 47 15.91 22.03 36.70
CA THR A 47 14.76 21.85 35.80
C THR A 47 13.96 20.62 36.23
N PRO A 48 12.62 20.71 36.46
CA PRO A 48 11.79 19.56 36.79
C PRO A 48 11.85 18.49 35.69
N ARG A 49 12.08 17.24 36.08
CA ARG A 49 12.16 16.10 35.12
C ARG A 49 10.94 15.99 34.23
N ALA A 50 9.74 16.34 34.73
CA ALA A 50 8.51 16.32 33.98
C ALA A 50 8.55 17.24 32.75
N LEU A 51 9.19 18.43 32.85
CA LEU A 51 9.36 19.37 31.72
C LEU A 51 10.24 18.73 30.64
N THR A 52 11.39 18.18 31.02
CA THR A 52 12.31 17.54 30.06
C THR A 52 11.63 16.36 29.36
N VAL A 53 10.91 15.50 30.12
CA VAL A 53 10.16 14.35 29.53
C VAL A 53 9.04 14.84 28.62
N GLY A 54 8.32 15.90 29.02
CA GLY A 54 7.28 16.50 28.18
C GLY A 54 7.80 17.05 26.86
N ARG A 55 8.93 17.74 26.86
CA ARG A 55 9.61 18.22 25.65
C ARG A 55 10.11 17.08 24.78
N SER A 56 10.74 16.06 25.38
CA SER A 56 11.18 14.86 24.66
C SER A 56 10.00 14.12 24.00
N ALA A 57 8.84 14.05 24.66
CA ALA A 57 7.62 13.47 24.08
C ALA A 57 7.15 14.27 22.85
N ALA A 58 7.16 15.60 22.90
CA ALA A 58 6.80 16.45 21.76
C ALA A 58 7.77 16.30 20.59
N MET A 59 9.07 16.30 20.85
CA MET A 59 10.10 16.14 19.82
C MET A 59 10.03 14.73 19.17
N MET A 60 9.82 13.69 19.96
CA MET A 60 9.61 12.34 19.44
C MET A 60 8.34 12.25 18.59
N ALA A 61 7.25 12.90 19.01
CA ALA A 61 6.02 12.97 18.23
C ALA A 61 6.25 13.69 16.90
N LEU A 62 7.00 14.79 16.88
CA LEU A 62 7.36 15.50 15.65
C LEU A 62 8.13 14.58 14.69
N ALA A 63 9.12 13.83 15.16
CA ALA A 63 9.84 12.87 14.35
C ALA A 63 8.91 11.80 13.75
N LEU A 64 7.98 11.25 14.54
CA LEU A 64 6.98 10.29 14.07
C LEU A 64 6.04 10.90 13.03
N LEU A 65 5.62 12.15 13.19
CA LEU A 65 4.80 12.86 12.21
C LEU A 65 5.54 13.09 10.89
N LEU A 66 6.83 13.37 10.93
CA LEU A 66 7.64 13.52 9.71
C LEU A 66 7.81 12.19 8.98
N LEU A 67 7.99 11.08 9.72
CA LEU A 67 8.05 9.74 9.14
C LEU A 67 6.76 9.36 8.42
N GLN A 68 5.60 9.97 8.75
CA GLN A 68 4.34 9.72 8.03
C GLN A 68 4.45 10.04 6.53
N PHE A 69 5.21 11.07 6.15
CA PHE A 69 5.42 11.42 4.73
C PHE A 69 6.19 10.34 3.97
N VAL A 70 7.15 9.71 4.64
CA VAL A 70 7.95 8.63 4.07
C VAL A 70 7.10 7.37 3.94
N LEU A 71 6.38 6.99 4.99
CA LEU A 71 5.57 5.78 5.05
C LEU A 71 4.38 5.82 4.08
N SER A 72 3.72 6.99 3.95
CA SER A 72 2.60 7.18 3.02
C SER A 72 3.02 7.60 1.61
N GLY A 73 4.29 7.92 1.40
CA GLY A 73 4.84 8.48 0.17
C GLY A 73 4.83 7.54 -1.04
N ARG A 74 4.48 6.26 -0.84
CA ARG A 74 4.49 5.22 -1.88
C ARG A 74 5.83 5.18 -2.61
N LEU A 75 6.92 5.10 -1.84
CA LEU A 75 8.27 5.00 -2.37
C LEU A 75 8.53 3.56 -2.81
N ARG A 76 8.82 3.35 -4.10
CA ARG A 76 9.00 2.00 -4.69
C ARG A 76 10.08 1.17 -4.00
N TRP A 77 11.15 1.80 -3.52
CA TRP A 77 12.21 1.08 -2.81
C TRP A 77 11.77 0.59 -1.42
N LEU A 78 10.93 1.38 -0.70
CA LEU A 78 10.32 0.95 0.57
C LEU A 78 9.29 -0.16 0.36
N ASP A 79 8.44 -0.02 -0.66
CA ASP A 79 7.50 -1.09 -1.03
C ASP A 79 8.23 -2.38 -1.38
N GLY A 80 9.29 -2.31 -2.17
CA GLY A 80 10.14 -3.47 -2.50
C GLY A 80 10.76 -4.14 -1.28
N ALA A 81 11.04 -3.38 -0.21
CA ALA A 81 11.61 -3.89 1.03
C ALA A 81 10.56 -4.50 1.97
N PHE A 82 9.45 -3.78 2.21
CA PHE A 82 8.48 -4.07 3.27
C PHE A 82 7.10 -4.47 2.77
N GLY A 83 6.66 -3.99 1.59
CA GLY A 83 5.28 -4.05 1.11
C GLY A 83 4.45 -2.87 1.63
N LEU A 84 3.53 -2.35 0.78
CA LEU A 84 2.67 -1.21 1.15
C LEU A 84 1.72 -1.52 2.30
N ASP A 85 1.29 -2.76 2.45
CA ASP A 85 0.42 -3.21 3.55
C ASP A 85 1.10 -3.06 4.92
N VAL A 86 2.38 -3.40 5.02
CA VAL A 86 3.18 -3.21 6.23
C VAL A 86 3.42 -1.72 6.46
N LEU A 87 3.80 -0.96 5.42
CA LEU A 87 4.06 0.47 5.53
C LEU A 87 2.83 1.24 6.02
N TYR A 88 1.63 0.94 5.50
CA TYR A 88 0.39 1.59 5.95
C TYR A 88 -0.01 1.18 7.38
N ARG A 89 0.27 -0.05 7.79
CA ARG A 89 0.05 -0.48 9.19
C ARG A 89 0.99 0.27 10.15
N VAL A 90 2.27 0.39 9.80
CA VAL A 90 3.25 1.16 10.59
C VAL A 90 2.87 2.65 10.60
N HIS A 91 2.42 3.21 9.47
CA HIS A 91 1.88 4.57 9.39
C HIS A 91 0.73 4.77 10.40
N ALA A 92 -0.24 3.87 10.46
CA ALA A 92 -1.36 3.99 11.40
C ALA A 92 -0.89 3.93 12.87
N ILE A 93 0.01 3.00 13.20
CA ILE A 93 0.58 2.87 14.56
C ILE A 93 1.36 4.13 14.94
N PHE A 94 2.26 4.59 14.08
CA PHE A 94 3.09 5.78 14.37
C PHE A 94 2.26 7.06 14.46
N GLY A 95 1.21 7.19 13.62
CA GLY A 95 0.28 8.32 13.71
C GLY A 95 -0.46 8.36 15.04
N ALA A 96 -1.00 7.23 15.50
CA ALA A 96 -1.67 7.12 16.80
C ALA A 96 -0.68 7.38 17.95
N THR A 97 0.52 6.79 17.90
CA THR A 97 1.56 7.01 18.93
C THR A 97 1.97 8.48 19.01
N ALA A 98 2.13 9.17 17.87
CA ALA A 98 2.45 10.60 17.85
C ALA A 98 1.39 11.43 18.55
N VAL A 99 0.10 11.17 18.30
CA VAL A 99 -1.00 11.92 18.94
C VAL A 99 -1.07 11.63 20.45
N MET A 100 -0.78 10.41 20.88
CA MET A 100 -0.69 10.07 22.32
C MET A 100 0.46 10.82 23.00
N LEU A 101 1.64 10.89 22.39
CA LEU A 101 2.78 11.65 22.89
C LEU A 101 2.49 13.16 22.94
N LEU A 102 1.84 13.70 21.89
CA LEU A 102 1.39 15.10 21.88
C LEU A 102 0.36 15.39 22.96
N SER A 103 -0.45 14.41 23.36
CA SER A 103 -1.41 14.55 24.47
C SER A 103 -0.70 14.54 25.83
N ALA A 104 0.34 13.74 26.00
CA ALA A 104 1.14 13.69 27.20
C ALA A 104 1.98 14.99 27.41
N HIS A 105 2.43 15.63 26.32
CA HIS A 105 3.25 16.84 26.35
C HIS A 105 2.66 17.97 27.22
N PRO A 106 1.45 18.51 26.97
CA PRO A 106 0.91 19.60 27.79
C PRO A 106 0.62 19.17 29.23
N LEU A 107 0.24 17.91 29.47
CA LEU A 107 0.02 17.38 30.82
C LEU A 107 1.30 17.38 31.65
N LEU A 108 2.42 16.97 31.05
CA LEU A 108 3.73 16.95 31.69
C LEU A 108 4.32 18.34 31.91
N LEU A 109 4.01 19.30 31.03
CA LEU A 109 4.41 20.70 31.20
C LEU A 109 3.60 21.41 32.30
N ALA A 110 2.32 21.08 32.43
CA ALA A 110 1.44 21.67 33.44
C ALA A 110 1.69 21.11 34.87
N TRP A 111 2.24 19.90 35.01
CA TRP A 111 2.42 19.21 36.28
C TRP A 111 3.29 19.97 37.31
N PRO A 112 4.44 20.60 36.93
CA PRO A 112 5.31 21.30 37.88
C PRO A 112 4.87 22.72 38.24
N LYS A 113 4.02 23.33 37.43
CA LYS A 113 3.52 24.69 37.62
C LYS A 113 1.99 24.60 37.73
N SER A 114 1.45 25.17 38.82
CA SER A 114 0.03 25.47 38.82
C SER A 114 -0.23 26.42 37.62
N PHE A 115 -0.82 25.85 36.57
CA PHE A 115 -1.15 26.51 35.31
C PHE A 115 -1.94 27.84 35.51
N SER A 116 -2.56 27.99 36.69
CA SER A 116 -3.35 29.15 37.08
C SER A 116 -2.59 30.44 37.37
N THR A 117 -1.31 30.37 37.74
CA THR A 117 -0.58 31.58 38.20
C THR A 117 0.10 32.36 37.08
N SER A 118 0.37 31.76 35.95
CA SER A 118 1.02 32.45 34.81
C SER A 118 0.06 33.04 33.79
N LEU A 119 -1.24 32.68 33.86
CA LEU A 119 -2.27 33.17 32.92
C LEU A 119 -3.15 34.31 33.53
N ALA A 120 -3.00 34.63 34.80
CA ALA A 120 -3.84 35.63 35.44
C ALA A 120 -3.36 37.05 35.08
N GLY A 121 -4.13 37.74 34.25
CA GLY A 121 -3.96 39.15 33.97
C GLY A 121 -3.54 39.56 32.55
N GLU A 122 -3.08 38.62 31.72
CA GLU A 122 -2.69 38.94 30.36
C GLU A 122 -3.86 38.69 29.38
N PRO A 123 -4.01 39.52 28.33
CA PRO A 123 -5.01 39.29 27.29
C PRO A 123 -4.81 37.95 26.57
N TRP A 124 -5.92 37.28 26.22
CA TRP A 124 -5.90 35.93 25.59
C TRP A 124 -5.07 35.86 24.31
N TRP A 125 -4.90 36.92 23.56
CA TRP A 125 -4.10 36.94 22.33
C TRP A 125 -2.58 36.90 22.60
N HIS A 126 -2.11 37.07 23.83
CA HIS A 126 -0.72 36.84 24.23
C HIS A 126 -0.43 35.31 24.35
N TYR A 127 -1.46 34.47 24.30
CA TYR A 127 -1.30 33.02 24.43
C TYR A 127 -1.56 32.30 23.10
N TRP A 128 -1.44 33.02 21.96
CA TRP A 128 -1.75 32.46 20.64
C TRP A 128 -0.98 31.18 20.34
N GLU A 129 0.26 31.04 20.80
CA GLU A 129 1.11 29.85 20.60
C GLU A 129 0.53 28.64 21.33
N ILE A 130 0.05 28.82 22.57
CA ILE A 130 -0.59 27.75 23.37
C ILE A 130 -1.92 27.36 22.72
N LEU A 131 -2.70 28.35 22.28
CA LEU A 131 -3.97 28.12 21.58
C LEU A 131 -3.74 27.38 20.25
N LEU A 132 -2.67 27.72 19.53
CA LEU A 132 -2.27 27.03 18.31
C LEU A 132 -1.93 25.56 18.59
N GLY A 133 -1.16 25.29 19.66
CA GLY A 133 -0.85 23.93 20.09
C GLY A 133 -2.09 23.13 20.45
N ALA A 134 -3.00 23.71 21.23
CA ALA A 134 -4.26 23.07 21.61
C ALA A 134 -5.17 22.79 20.42
N ALA A 135 -5.30 23.74 19.48
CA ALA A 135 -6.07 23.56 18.24
C ALA A 135 -5.44 22.46 17.36
N THR A 136 -4.12 22.46 17.24
CA THR A 136 -3.36 21.45 16.49
C THR A 136 -3.58 20.05 17.04
N LEU A 137 -3.51 19.88 18.37
CA LEU A 137 -3.78 18.62 19.06
C LEU A 137 -5.22 18.16 18.84
N SER A 138 -6.19 19.07 18.96
CA SER A 138 -7.61 18.77 18.75
C SER A 138 -7.87 18.28 17.31
N LEU A 139 -7.29 18.95 16.30
CA LEU A 139 -7.37 18.52 14.90
C LEU A 139 -6.69 17.18 14.67
N ALA A 140 -5.56 16.92 15.33
CA ALA A 140 -4.86 15.64 15.24
C ALA A 140 -5.73 14.48 15.77
N TRP A 141 -6.44 14.69 16.87
CA TRP A 141 -7.42 13.74 17.38
C TRP A 141 -8.59 13.50 16.40
N VAL A 142 -9.12 14.55 15.77
CA VAL A 142 -10.16 14.40 14.73
C VAL A 142 -9.66 13.49 13.60
N VAL A 143 -8.43 13.67 13.15
CA VAL A 143 -7.85 12.84 12.08
C VAL A 143 -7.69 11.39 12.53
N VAL A 144 -7.15 11.14 13.73
CA VAL A 144 -6.93 9.77 14.24
C VAL A 144 -8.26 9.06 14.50
N VAL A 145 -9.23 9.72 15.14
CA VAL A 145 -10.55 9.14 15.43
C VAL A 145 -11.31 8.81 14.15
N THR A 146 -11.32 9.73 13.18
CA THR A 146 -11.99 9.48 11.89
C THR A 146 -11.28 8.39 11.07
N ALA A 147 -9.97 8.23 11.21
CA ALA A 147 -9.22 7.15 10.55
C ALA A 147 -9.50 5.79 11.22
N ALA A 148 -9.44 5.73 12.55
CA ALA A 148 -9.63 4.48 13.30
C ALA A 148 -11.07 3.95 13.21
N TRP A 149 -12.06 4.84 13.22
CA TRP A 149 -13.48 4.50 13.29
C TRP A 149 -14.24 4.83 12.01
N ARG A 150 -13.55 4.97 10.88
CA ARG A 150 -14.14 5.31 9.59
C ARG A 150 -15.36 4.45 9.24
N VAL A 151 -15.25 3.13 9.41
CA VAL A 151 -16.31 2.16 9.09
C VAL A 151 -17.50 2.33 10.05
N PHE A 152 -17.23 2.48 11.33
CA PHE A 152 -18.27 2.72 12.36
C PHE A 152 -19.00 4.03 12.13
N LEU A 153 -18.27 5.09 11.79
CA LEU A 153 -18.80 6.42 11.46
C LEU A 153 -19.46 6.49 10.08
N ARG A 154 -19.43 5.40 9.32
CA ARG A 154 -19.94 5.33 7.93
C ARG A 154 -19.40 6.45 7.03
N LEU A 155 -18.17 6.89 7.27
CA LEU A 155 -17.56 7.96 6.49
C LEU A 155 -17.16 7.46 5.09
N PRO A 156 -17.68 8.08 4.01
CA PRO A 156 -17.22 7.78 2.66
C PRO A 156 -15.72 8.06 2.52
N TYR A 157 -15.03 7.24 1.72
CA TYR A 157 -13.58 7.34 1.54
C TYR A 157 -13.13 8.74 1.09
N HIS A 158 -13.85 9.35 0.16
CA HIS A 158 -13.52 10.69 -0.36
C HIS A 158 -13.64 11.79 0.71
N VAL A 159 -14.60 11.69 1.65
CA VAL A 159 -14.75 12.62 2.78
C VAL A 159 -13.63 12.43 3.77
N TRP A 160 -13.39 11.18 4.20
CA TRP A 160 -12.30 10.84 5.10
C TRP A 160 -10.94 11.31 4.56
N ARG A 161 -10.67 11.12 3.27
CA ARG A 161 -9.44 11.57 2.63
C ARG A 161 -9.23 13.08 2.72
N LYS A 162 -10.31 13.88 2.60
CA LYS A 162 -10.25 15.34 2.77
C LYS A 162 -9.90 15.73 4.20
N ILE A 163 -10.53 15.06 5.20
CA ILE A 163 -10.19 15.25 6.62
C ILE A 163 -8.72 14.88 6.87
N HIS A 164 -8.29 13.75 6.33
CA HIS A 164 -6.91 13.30 6.50
C HIS A 164 -5.87 14.27 5.88
N TYR A 165 -6.23 15.05 4.87
CA TYR A 165 -5.35 16.09 4.33
C TYR A 165 -5.08 17.26 5.31
N LEU A 166 -5.89 17.42 6.36
CA LEU A 166 -5.59 18.37 7.45
C LEU A 166 -4.25 18.06 8.15
N THR A 167 -3.72 16.84 8.01
CA THR A 167 -2.40 16.47 8.53
C THR A 167 -1.29 17.39 8.01
N PHE A 168 -1.40 17.93 6.81
CA PHE A 168 -0.45 18.92 6.31
C PHE A 168 -0.51 20.22 7.15
N ALA A 169 -1.69 20.73 7.42
CA ALA A 169 -1.87 21.92 8.25
C ALA A 169 -1.45 21.66 9.71
N ILE A 170 -1.76 20.49 10.24
CA ILE A 170 -1.37 20.04 11.59
C ILE A 170 0.16 20.05 11.76
N VAL A 171 0.90 19.47 10.81
CA VAL A 171 2.39 19.47 10.91
C VAL A 171 2.97 20.86 10.75
N ALA A 172 2.42 21.70 9.86
CA ALA A 172 2.84 23.09 9.73
C ALA A 172 2.61 23.87 11.03
N ALA A 173 1.43 23.76 11.62
CA ALA A 173 1.07 24.43 12.88
C ALA A 173 1.90 23.92 14.06
N ALA A 174 2.18 22.60 14.09
CA ALA A 174 3.07 22.01 15.11
C ALA A 174 4.50 22.55 15.01
N LEU A 175 5.04 22.73 13.79
CA LEU A 175 6.35 23.36 13.59
C LEU A 175 6.35 24.83 14.04
N VAL A 176 5.33 25.61 13.66
CA VAL A 176 5.21 27.03 14.10
C VAL A 176 5.12 27.11 15.63
N HIS A 177 4.29 26.28 16.26
CA HIS A 177 4.17 26.19 17.71
C HIS A 177 5.50 25.84 18.38
N ALA A 178 6.22 24.84 17.83
CA ALA A 178 7.50 24.40 18.36
C ALA A 178 8.57 25.51 18.30
N PHE A 179 8.67 26.22 17.17
CA PHE A 179 9.61 27.34 17.01
C PHE A 179 9.24 28.57 17.84
N ALA A 180 7.94 28.80 18.10
CA ALA A 180 7.50 29.98 18.86
C ALA A 180 7.68 29.83 20.39
N LEU A 181 7.54 28.60 20.92
CA LEU A 181 7.58 28.32 22.37
C LEU A 181 8.74 27.43 22.81
N GLY A 182 9.43 26.81 21.88
CA GLY A 182 10.42 25.79 22.21
C GLY A 182 11.76 26.42 22.63
N GLU A 183 12.06 26.44 23.91
CA GLU A 183 13.40 26.85 24.46
C GLU A 183 14.54 26.04 23.78
N ASP A 184 14.24 24.84 23.28
CA ASP A 184 15.18 23.98 22.52
C ASP A 184 15.60 24.57 21.17
N PHE A 185 14.88 25.61 20.69
CA PHE A 185 15.13 26.29 19.41
C PHE A 185 15.69 27.74 19.58
N GLU A 186 15.87 28.22 20.80
CA GLU A 186 16.37 29.58 21.03
C GLU A 186 17.86 29.71 20.71
N ASP A 187 18.65 28.70 21.02
CA ASP A 187 20.08 28.64 20.73
C ASP A 187 20.39 27.79 19.51
N PHE A 188 21.51 28.07 18.80
CA PHE A 188 21.95 27.28 17.65
C PHE A 188 22.54 25.94 18.11
N GLY A 189 21.70 25.13 18.75
CA GLY A 189 22.00 23.80 19.26
C GLY A 189 21.37 22.67 18.45
N LEU A 190 21.42 21.48 19.02
CA LEU A 190 20.85 20.27 18.38
C LEU A 190 19.35 20.44 18.05
N GLY A 191 18.57 21.06 18.94
CA GLY A 191 17.13 21.31 18.73
C GLY A 191 16.88 22.16 17.49
N MET A 192 17.58 23.28 17.33
CA MET A 192 17.45 24.17 16.17
C MET A 192 17.80 23.46 14.87
N VAL A 193 18.89 22.68 14.83
CA VAL A 193 19.29 21.91 13.65
C VAL A 193 18.21 20.90 13.28
N LEU A 194 17.67 20.17 14.25
CA LEU A 194 16.59 19.20 14.03
C LEU A 194 15.28 19.88 13.60
N GLY A 195 14.97 21.05 14.17
CA GLY A 195 13.80 21.84 13.77
C GLY A 195 13.88 22.30 12.31
N ILE A 196 15.02 22.86 11.89
CA ILE A 196 15.26 23.26 10.50
C ILE A 196 15.18 22.04 9.57
N ALA A 197 15.81 20.92 9.96
CA ALA A 197 15.73 19.68 9.18
C ALA A 197 14.27 19.17 9.07
N ALA A 198 13.51 19.25 10.16
CA ALA A 198 12.08 18.89 10.18
C ALA A 198 11.26 19.77 9.23
N ALA A 199 11.45 21.07 9.26
CA ALA A 199 10.79 22.03 8.36
C ALA A 199 11.16 21.76 6.88
N ALA A 200 12.43 21.46 6.60
CA ALA A 200 12.90 21.13 5.25
C ALA A 200 12.30 19.81 4.74
N VAL A 201 12.25 18.76 5.58
CA VAL A 201 11.60 17.47 5.24
C VAL A 201 10.10 17.66 5.00
N TYR A 202 9.42 18.45 5.84
CA TYR A 202 8.02 18.78 5.64
C TYR A 202 7.79 19.52 4.30
N ALA A 203 8.51 20.60 4.05
CA ALA A 203 8.39 21.38 2.83
C ALA A 203 8.70 20.55 1.58
N GLY A 204 9.79 19.79 1.61
CA GLY A 204 10.20 18.89 0.52
C GLY A 204 9.16 17.79 0.27
N GLY A 205 8.64 17.16 1.33
CA GLY A 205 7.58 16.15 1.25
C GLY A 205 6.27 16.71 0.69
N PHE A 206 5.90 17.92 1.11
CA PHE A 206 4.73 18.62 0.58
C PHE A 206 4.87 18.93 -0.92
N VAL A 207 5.99 19.57 -1.30
CA VAL A 207 6.29 19.90 -2.72
C VAL A 207 6.30 18.63 -3.57
N TRP A 208 6.96 17.57 -3.08
CA TRP A 208 6.96 16.29 -3.78
C TRP A 208 5.56 15.72 -3.97
N ALA A 209 4.78 15.60 -2.90
CA ALA A 209 3.48 14.96 -2.92
C ALA A 209 2.41 15.75 -3.72
N ARG A 210 2.47 17.09 -3.65
CA ARG A 210 1.42 17.98 -4.19
C ARG A 210 1.77 18.61 -5.53
N ILE A 211 3.04 18.73 -5.87
CA ILE A 211 3.50 19.41 -7.08
C ILE A 211 4.26 18.45 -8.00
N VAL A 212 5.39 17.91 -7.53
CA VAL A 212 6.30 17.14 -8.39
C VAL A 212 5.68 15.83 -8.86
N ARG A 213 5.14 15.02 -7.93
CA ARG A 213 4.55 13.72 -8.26
C ARG A 213 3.37 13.83 -9.24
N PRO A 214 2.35 14.69 -9.03
CA PRO A 214 1.25 14.85 -9.97
C PRO A 214 1.70 15.28 -11.37
N ILE A 215 2.65 16.22 -11.47
CA ILE A 215 3.22 16.66 -12.75
C ILE A 215 3.93 15.49 -13.46
N ARG A 216 4.78 14.73 -12.74
CA ARG A 216 5.48 13.57 -13.31
C ARG A 216 4.53 12.49 -13.81
N LEU A 217 3.47 12.19 -13.04
CA LEU A 217 2.45 11.21 -13.42
C LEU A 217 1.65 11.69 -14.65
N LYS A 218 1.31 12.99 -14.72
CA LYS A 218 0.63 13.57 -15.89
C LYS A 218 1.48 13.47 -17.15
N ARG A 219 2.79 13.76 -17.06
CA ARG A 219 3.72 13.65 -18.19
C ARG A 219 3.95 12.21 -18.66
N ARG A 220 3.65 11.22 -17.83
CA ARG A 220 3.78 9.78 -18.11
C ARG A 220 2.43 9.10 -18.28
N SER A 221 1.36 9.88 -18.55
CA SER A 221 0.04 9.30 -18.75
C SER A 221 0.05 8.35 -19.95
N MET A 222 -0.64 7.22 -19.78
CA MET A 222 -0.87 6.22 -20.81
C MET A 222 -2.14 6.58 -21.59
N GLU A 223 -2.23 6.14 -22.83
CA GLU A 223 -3.46 6.22 -23.61
C GLU A 223 -4.25 4.93 -23.45
N ILE A 224 -5.56 5.04 -23.27
CA ILE A 224 -6.48 3.92 -23.25
C ILE A 224 -6.67 3.45 -24.70
N ARG A 225 -6.19 2.24 -25.02
CA ARG A 225 -6.34 1.65 -26.34
C ARG A 225 -7.72 1.03 -26.52
N SER A 226 -8.17 0.30 -25.51
CA SER A 226 -9.48 -0.39 -25.53
C SER A 226 -10.04 -0.60 -24.15
N VAL A 227 -11.38 -0.69 -24.09
CA VAL A 227 -12.14 -1.09 -22.90
C VAL A 227 -13.08 -2.22 -23.34
N THR A 228 -12.78 -3.43 -22.89
CA THR A 228 -13.49 -4.63 -23.31
C THR A 228 -14.26 -5.21 -22.13
N ARG A 229 -15.54 -5.52 -22.30
CA ARG A 229 -16.34 -6.21 -21.30
C ARG A 229 -15.99 -7.70 -21.32
N VAL A 230 -15.48 -8.22 -20.22
CA VAL A 230 -15.05 -9.64 -20.09
C VAL A 230 -16.03 -10.49 -19.30
N SER A 231 -16.99 -9.87 -18.61
CA SER A 231 -18.17 -10.52 -18.05
C SER A 231 -19.27 -9.49 -17.81
N HIS A 232 -20.42 -9.92 -17.28
CA HIS A 232 -21.57 -9.05 -17.01
C HIS A 232 -21.22 -7.85 -16.10
N ASN A 233 -20.20 -7.94 -15.24
CA ASN A 233 -19.80 -6.92 -14.28
C ASN A 233 -18.28 -6.68 -14.21
N THR A 234 -17.55 -7.02 -15.26
CA THR A 234 -16.09 -6.88 -15.27
C THR A 234 -15.63 -6.35 -16.62
N VAL A 235 -14.75 -5.37 -16.61
CA VAL A 235 -14.14 -4.80 -17.80
C VAL A 235 -12.63 -4.96 -17.76
N ASN A 236 -12.01 -5.12 -18.93
CA ASN A 236 -10.57 -5.08 -19.12
C ASN A 236 -10.20 -3.78 -19.82
N VAL A 237 -9.35 -2.99 -19.20
CA VAL A 237 -8.83 -1.72 -19.73
C VAL A 237 -7.41 -1.95 -20.20
N GLU A 238 -7.17 -1.81 -21.49
CA GLU A 238 -5.86 -1.87 -22.11
C GLU A 238 -5.29 -0.47 -22.30
N MET A 239 -4.09 -0.25 -21.80
CA MET A 239 -3.41 1.04 -21.82
C MET A 239 -2.04 0.92 -22.45
N VAL A 240 -1.63 1.93 -23.23
CA VAL A 240 -0.36 1.98 -23.92
C VAL A 240 0.46 3.15 -23.37
N PRO A 241 1.72 2.93 -22.98
CA PRO A 241 2.60 4.02 -22.57
C PRO A 241 2.94 4.94 -23.75
N PRO A 242 3.33 6.20 -23.49
CA PRO A 242 3.87 7.07 -24.52
C PRO A 242 5.05 6.41 -25.23
N GLU A 243 5.25 6.71 -26.51
CA GLU A 243 6.32 6.16 -27.33
C GLU A 243 7.69 6.19 -26.65
N GLY A 244 8.46 5.11 -26.81
CA GLY A 244 9.81 4.95 -26.25
C GLY A 244 9.86 4.70 -24.74
N ARG A 245 8.72 4.51 -24.05
CA ARG A 245 8.67 4.25 -22.60
C ARG A 245 8.08 2.88 -22.31
N LEU A 246 8.92 1.97 -21.82
CA LEU A 246 8.46 0.69 -21.30
C LEU A 246 8.00 0.86 -19.85
N PHE A 247 6.81 0.33 -19.54
CA PHE A 247 6.34 0.18 -18.17
C PHE A 247 6.75 -1.20 -17.66
N THR A 248 7.88 -1.27 -16.96
CA THR A 248 8.42 -2.53 -16.43
C THR A 248 7.83 -2.88 -15.07
N TYR A 249 7.41 -4.13 -14.90
CA TYR A 249 6.86 -4.66 -13.65
C TYR A 249 7.10 -6.16 -13.55
N LEU A 250 6.85 -6.75 -12.38
CA LEU A 250 6.85 -8.20 -12.19
C LEU A 250 5.41 -8.74 -12.31
N PRO A 251 5.22 -9.97 -12.85
CA PRO A 251 3.89 -10.56 -12.93
C PRO A 251 3.27 -10.71 -11.54
N GLY A 252 2.02 -10.26 -11.40
CA GLY A 252 1.29 -10.22 -10.13
C GLY A 252 1.37 -8.89 -9.37
N GLN A 253 2.17 -7.93 -9.81
CA GLN A 253 2.20 -6.59 -9.22
C GLN A 253 0.96 -5.76 -9.59
N PHE A 254 0.72 -4.69 -8.83
CA PHE A 254 -0.36 -3.74 -9.06
C PHE A 254 0.15 -2.31 -9.25
N ALA A 255 -0.71 -1.43 -9.73
CA ALA A 255 -0.46 0.01 -9.77
C ALA A 255 -1.72 0.77 -9.34
N PHE A 256 -1.52 1.98 -8.82
CA PHE A 256 -2.62 2.92 -8.65
C PHE A 256 -2.92 3.55 -10.01
N VAL A 257 -4.18 3.48 -10.41
CA VAL A 257 -4.67 4.11 -11.65
C VAL A 257 -5.60 5.27 -11.33
N ARG A 258 -5.47 6.33 -12.09
CA ARG A 258 -6.39 7.45 -12.16
C ARG A 258 -6.70 7.69 -13.63
N PHE A 259 -7.98 7.74 -13.98
CA PHE A 259 -8.41 8.08 -15.33
C PHE A 259 -8.64 9.59 -15.44
N ASP A 260 -8.16 10.17 -16.54
CA ASP A 260 -8.44 11.56 -16.93
C ASP A 260 -9.63 11.53 -17.89
N SER A 261 -10.82 11.25 -17.36
CA SER A 261 -12.11 11.12 -18.06
C SER A 261 -13.18 11.98 -17.39
N LYS A 262 -14.21 12.34 -18.16
CA LYS A 262 -15.40 13.00 -17.60
C LYS A 262 -16.39 11.98 -17.02
N ALA A 263 -16.36 10.74 -17.49
CA ALA A 263 -17.26 9.68 -17.08
C ALA A 263 -16.84 9.00 -15.78
N VAL A 264 -15.53 9.01 -15.45
CA VAL A 264 -14.99 8.36 -14.26
C VAL A 264 -14.36 9.40 -13.33
N SER A 265 -14.70 9.37 -12.06
CA SER A 265 -14.13 10.32 -11.10
C SER A 265 -12.60 10.20 -11.01
N GLY A 266 -11.93 11.37 -10.89
CA GLY A 266 -10.45 11.46 -10.88
C GLY A 266 -9.81 10.96 -9.59
N GLU A 267 -10.28 9.85 -9.03
CA GLU A 267 -9.70 9.19 -7.86
C GLU A 267 -8.65 8.17 -8.27
N GLU A 268 -7.67 7.94 -7.39
CA GLU A 268 -6.65 6.90 -7.57
C GLU A 268 -7.11 5.60 -6.87
N HIS A 269 -7.15 4.50 -7.62
CA HIS A 269 -7.48 3.18 -7.08
C HIS A 269 -6.42 2.14 -7.47
N PRO A 270 -6.07 1.19 -6.59
CA PRO A 270 -5.11 0.14 -6.85
C PRO A 270 -5.75 -1.01 -7.64
N PHE A 271 -5.14 -1.42 -8.75
CA PHE A 271 -5.52 -2.59 -9.51
C PHE A 271 -4.31 -3.38 -9.98
N THR A 272 -4.47 -4.69 -10.01
CA THR A 272 -3.46 -5.61 -10.53
C THR A 272 -3.21 -5.35 -12.01
N LEU A 273 -1.93 -5.40 -12.40
CA LEU A 273 -1.49 -5.41 -13.78
C LEU A 273 -1.71 -6.83 -14.31
N SER A 274 -2.83 -7.04 -15.02
CA SER A 274 -3.24 -8.39 -15.44
C SER A 274 -2.56 -8.86 -16.72
N SER A 275 -1.91 -7.97 -17.50
CA SER A 275 -1.09 -8.33 -18.67
C SER A 275 0.20 -9.04 -18.28
N SER A 276 0.86 -9.71 -19.24
CA SER A 276 2.26 -10.14 -19.11
C SER A 276 3.19 -8.94 -19.15
N PRO A 277 4.25 -8.88 -18.33
CA PRO A 277 5.31 -7.86 -18.45
C PRO A 277 6.00 -7.85 -19.81
N THR A 278 5.91 -8.94 -20.58
CA THR A 278 6.50 -9.12 -21.91
C THR A 278 5.56 -8.75 -23.07
N ALA A 279 4.32 -8.34 -22.79
CA ALA A 279 3.27 -8.07 -23.77
C ALA A 279 3.47 -6.83 -24.65
N GLY A 280 4.70 -6.52 -25.07
CA GLY A 280 4.96 -5.49 -26.09
C GLY A 280 4.64 -4.04 -25.69
N GLY A 281 4.60 -3.71 -24.39
CA GLY A 281 4.40 -2.36 -23.88
C GLY A 281 2.96 -2.01 -23.52
N ALA A 282 1.96 -2.83 -23.84
CA ALA A 282 0.60 -2.64 -23.35
C ALA A 282 0.44 -3.13 -21.92
N VAL A 283 -0.35 -2.41 -21.13
CA VAL A 283 -0.68 -2.74 -19.75
C VAL A 283 -2.17 -2.91 -19.63
N CYS A 284 -2.61 -4.05 -19.08
CA CYS A 284 -4.02 -4.32 -18.84
C CYS A 284 -4.36 -4.30 -17.36
N MET A 285 -5.55 -3.77 -17.05
CA MET A 285 -6.18 -3.88 -15.74
C MET A 285 -7.59 -4.43 -15.90
N THR A 286 -7.87 -5.54 -15.23
CA THR A 286 -9.19 -6.15 -15.22
C THR A 286 -9.92 -5.72 -13.96
N ILE A 287 -10.98 -4.93 -14.14
CA ILE A 287 -11.69 -4.20 -13.08
C ILE A 287 -13.11 -4.73 -12.98
N LYS A 288 -13.43 -5.29 -11.80
CA LYS A 288 -14.78 -5.72 -11.47
C LYS A 288 -15.56 -4.56 -10.86
N ASP A 289 -16.82 -4.43 -11.25
CA ASP A 289 -17.77 -3.53 -10.62
C ASP A 289 -18.06 -3.99 -9.18
N CYS A 290 -17.59 -3.19 -8.21
CA CYS A 290 -17.72 -3.44 -6.77
C CYS A 290 -18.11 -2.18 -6.00
N GLY A 291 -18.52 -1.10 -6.68
CA GLY A 291 -18.91 0.16 -6.07
C GLY A 291 -18.94 1.33 -7.05
N ASP A 292 -19.26 2.50 -6.55
CA ASP A 292 -19.57 3.69 -7.34
C ASP A 292 -18.51 4.01 -8.41
N TRP A 293 -17.23 4.00 -8.02
CA TRP A 293 -16.15 4.32 -8.95
C TRP A 293 -15.92 3.18 -9.98
N SER A 294 -15.85 1.94 -9.53
CA SER A 294 -15.57 0.80 -10.43
C SER A 294 -16.71 0.52 -11.40
N GLY A 295 -17.95 0.85 -11.03
CA GLY A 295 -19.13 0.76 -11.89
C GLY A 295 -19.11 1.73 -13.07
N THR A 296 -18.38 2.85 -12.97
CA THR A 296 -18.26 3.83 -14.07
C THR A 296 -17.13 3.51 -15.05
N VAL A 297 -16.19 2.63 -14.71
CA VAL A 297 -15.00 2.33 -15.54
C VAL A 297 -15.37 1.79 -16.93
N GLY A 298 -16.49 1.08 -17.05
CA GLY A 298 -17.00 0.61 -18.34
C GLY A 298 -17.45 1.72 -19.30
N GLN A 299 -17.52 2.98 -18.85
CA GLN A 299 -17.89 4.15 -19.67
C GLN A 299 -16.65 4.86 -20.27
N LEU A 300 -15.44 4.38 -19.96
CA LEU A 300 -14.21 4.89 -20.55
C LEU A 300 -14.18 4.64 -22.06
N SER A 301 -13.56 5.55 -22.79
CA SER A 301 -13.42 5.48 -24.25
C SER A 301 -11.94 5.36 -24.65
N ALA A 302 -11.69 4.73 -25.79
CA ALA A 302 -10.37 4.75 -26.41
C ALA A 302 -9.93 6.18 -26.71
N GLY A 303 -8.62 6.46 -26.55
CA GLY A 303 -8.03 7.79 -26.67
C GLY A 303 -8.02 8.60 -25.37
N GLU A 304 -8.81 8.25 -24.37
CA GLU A 304 -8.71 8.87 -23.04
C GLU A 304 -7.39 8.50 -22.36
N ARG A 305 -7.02 9.21 -21.30
CA ARG A 305 -5.74 9.04 -20.65
C ARG A 305 -5.86 8.45 -19.24
N ALA A 306 -4.89 7.61 -18.89
CA ALA A 306 -4.73 7.03 -17.58
C ALA A 306 -3.36 7.41 -16.99
N ARG A 307 -3.32 7.75 -15.71
CA ARG A 307 -2.08 7.97 -14.95
C ARG A 307 -1.85 6.78 -14.06
N LEU A 308 -0.74 6.08 -14.29
CA LEU A 308 -0.34 4.93 -13.48
C LEU A 308 0.78 5.32 -12.53
N HIS A 309 0.58 5.03 -11.25
CA HIS A 309 1.59 5.14 -10.22
C HIS A 309 1.94 3.74 -9.70
N GLY A 310 3.08 3.26 -10.06
CA GLY A 310 3.55 1.92 -9.75
C GLY A 310 4.80 1.56 -10.56
N PRO A 311 5.12 0.26 -10.66
CA PRO A 311 4.44 -0.87 -10.01
C PRO A 311 4.72 -0.95 -8.52
N PHE A 312 3.82 -1.62 -7.77
CA PHE A 312 3.89 -1.91 -6.34
C PHE A 312 3.53 -3.37 -6.07
N GLY A 313 3.82 -3.80 -4.83
CA GLY A 313 3.50 -5.13 -4.36
C GLY A 313 4.63 -6.14 -4.55
N ARG A 314 4.59 -7.15 -3.69
CA ARG A 314 5.55 -8.25 -3.66
C ARG A 314 4.92 -9.59 -4.04
N PHE A 315 3.67 -9.57 -4.49
CA PHE A 315 2.92 -10.77 -4.84
C PHE A 315 3.30 -11.24 -6.25
N SER A 316 4.52 -11.78 -6.35
CA SER A 316 5.05 -12.35 -7.59
C SER A 316 5.82 -13.64 -7.29
N TYR A 317 5.57 -14.69 -8.06
CA TYR A 317 6.29 -15.94 -7.89
C TYR A 317 7.81 -15.79 -8.14
N LEU A 318 8.20 -14.83 -8.98
CA LEU A 318 9.62 -14.53 -9.24
C LEU A 318 10.39 -14.05 -7.99
N LEU A 319 9.69 -13.53 -6.99
CA LEU A 319 10.28 -13.07 -5.74
C LEU A 319 10.40 -14.18 -4.69
N HIS A 320 9.56 -15.21 -4.77
CA HIS A 320 9.36 -16.16 -3.69
C HIS A 320 9.68 -17.60 -4.06
N ALA A 321 9.29 -18.05 -5.27
CA ALA A 321 9.40 -19.42 -5.69
C ALA A 321 10.68 -19.67 -6.53
N PRO A 322 11.63 -20.48 -6.05
CA PRO A 322 12.73 -20.99 -6.87
C PRO A 322 12.22 -21.71 -8.13
N THR A 323 13.04 -21.75 -9.17
CA THR A 323 12.67 -22.29 -10.50
C THR A 323 12.31 -23.76 -10.53
N ASP A 324 12.74 -24.51 -9.53
CA ASP A 324 12.51 -25.96 -9.37
C ASP A 324 11.26 -26.33 -8.56
N ARG A 325 10.58 -25.31 -7.98
CA ARG A 325 9.45 -25.55 -7.08
C ARG A 325 8.10 -25.44 -7.79
N PRO A 326 7.17 -26.36 -7.49
CA PRO A 326 5.78 -26.24 -7.93
C PRO A 326 5.12 -24.95 -7.44
N ILE A 327 4.12 -24.48 -8.16
CA ILE A 327 3.33 -23.31 -7.79
C ILE A 327 1.86 -23.70 -7.73
N VAL A 328 1.21 -23.39 -6.61
CA VAL A 328 -0.21 -23.53 -6.42
C VAL A 328 -0.84 -22.13 -6.39
N LEU A 329 -1.74 -21.86 -7.32
CA LEU A 329 -2.45 -20.60 -7.46
C LEU A 329 -3.92 -20.83 -7.06
N ILE A 330 -4.42 -20.13 -6.05
CA ILE A 330 -5.81 -20.29 -5.60
C ILE A 330 -6.52 -18.94 -5.67
N ALA A 331 -7.44 -18.84 -6.64
CA ALA A 331 -8.16 -17.62 -6.96
C ALA A 331 -9.61 -17.64 -6.49
N GLY A 332 -10.14 -16.47 -6.12
CA GLY A 332 -11.58 -16.24 -5.90
C GLY A 332 -12.12 -15.12 -6.78
N GLY A 333 -12.96 -15.45 -7.76
CA GLY A 333 -13.53 -14.47 -8.69
C GLY A 333 -12.48 -13.63 -9.40
N VAL A 334 -12.56 -12.30 -9.31
CA VAL A 334 -11.58 -11.36 -9.90
C VAL A 334 -10.17 -11.47 -9.30
N GLY A 335 -9.99 -12.22 -8.21
CA GLY A 335 -8.67 -12.58 -7.66
C GLY A 335 -7.79 -13.40 -8.61
N ILE A 336 -8.30 -13.79 -9.76
CA ILE A 336 -7.53 -14.40 -10.86
C ILE A 336 -6.52 -13.41 -11.50
N THR A 337 -6.72 -12.10 -11.39
CA THR A 337 -5.95 -11.10 -12.14
C THR A 337 -4.43 -11.16 -11.92
N PRO A 338 -3.87 -11.33 -10.71
CA PRO A 338 -2.44 -11.52 -10.55
C PRO A 338 -1.95 -12.85 -11.16
N PHE A 339 -2.78 -13.88 -11.12
CA PHE A 339 -2.43 -15.18 -11.69
C PHE A 339 -2.50 -15.19 -13.21
N LEU A 340 -3.43 -14.44 -13.83
CA LEU A 340 -3.40 -14.19 -15.28
C LEU A 340 -2.07 -13.57 -15.70
N SER A 341 -1.61 -12.55 -15.00
CA SER A 341 -0.30 -11.94 -15.27
C SER A 341 0.85 -12.95 -15.13
N MET A 342 0.80 -13.79 -14.08
CA MET A 342 1.81 -14.83 -13.84
C MET A 342 1.79 -15.91 -14.93
N LEU A 343 0.62 -16.46 -15.27
CA LEU A 343 0.47 -17.52 -16.27
C LEU A 343 0.84 -17.02 -17.68
N ARG A 344 0.42 -15.81 -18.05
CA ARG A 344 0.82 -15.17 -19.31
C ARG A 344 2.34 -15.03 -19.41
N TYR A 345 2.98 -14.56 -18.34
CA TYR A 345 4.43 -14.43 -18.29
C TYR A 345 5.13 -15.78 -18.32
N MET A 346 4.63 -16.79 -17.61
CA MET A 346 5.17 -18.17 -17.66
C MET A 346 5.10 -18.73 -19.07
N ALA A 347 3.97 -18.54 -19.78
CA ALA A 347 3.81 -18.99 -21.15
C ALA A 347 4.77 -18.27 -22.11
N ASP A 348 4.99 -16.97 -21.94
CA ASP A 348 5.92 -16.18 -22.75
C ASP A 348 7.38 -16.56 -22.45
N ALA A 349 7.70 -16.89 -21.21
CA ALA A 349 9.01 -17.33 -20.76
C ALA A 349 9.28 -18.83 -20.97
N GLN A 350 8.29 -19.58 -21.46
CA GLN A 350 8.34 -21.06 -21.59
C GLN A 350 8.73 -21.74 -20.28
N ASP A 351 8.12 -21.30 -19.18
CA ASP A 351 8.41 -21.81 -17.84
C ASP A 351 7.76 -23.21 -17.67
N GLY A 352 8.57 -24.25 -17.62
CA GLY A 352 8.14 -25.65 -17.57
C GLY A 352 7.79 -26.19 -16.18
N ARG A 353 7.78 -25.35 -15.13
CA ARG A 353 7.46 -25.82 -13.77
C ARG A 353 5.98 -26.22 -13.65
N ARG A 354 5.74 -27.16 -12.75
CA ARG A 354 4.40 -27.58 -12.40
C ARG A 354 3.61 -26.45 -11.75
N VAL A 355 2.41 -26.18 -12.29
CA VAL A 355 1.47 -25.17 -11.80
C VAL A 355 0.09 -25.77 -11.63
N VAL A 356 -0.53 -25.56 -10.47
CA VAL A 356 -1.92 -25.95 -10.22
C VAL A 356 -2.72 -24.67 -9.95
N LEU A 357 -3.71 -24.37 -10.79
CA LEU A 357 -4.66 -23.28 -10.59
C LEU A 357 -5.99 -23.83 -10.07
N ILE A 358 -6.40 -23.42 -8.88
CA ILE A 358 -7.73 -23.71 -8.32
C ILE A 358 -8.48 -22.39 -8.28
N TRP A 359 -9.54 -22.27 -9.10
CA TRP A 359 -10.25 -21.01 -9.27
C TRP A 359 -11.74 -21.12 -8.92
N SER A 360 -12.12 -20.48 -7.80
CA SER A 360 -13.48 -20.45 -7.31
C SER A 360 -14.28 -19.29 -7.90
N ASN A 361 -15.41 -19.59 -8.49
CA ASN A 361 -16.40 -18.67 -9.02
C ASN A 361 -17.80 -19.00 -8.49
N ARG A 362 -18.79 -18.13 -8.69
CA ARG A 362 -20.17 -18.43 -8.31
C ARG A 362 -20.79 -19.38 -9.34
N THR A 363 -20.70 -19.01 -10.60
CA THR A 363 -21.24 -19.73 -11.75
C THR A 363 -20.21 -19.73 -12.89
N GLU A 364 -20.45 -20.50 -13.94
CA GLU A 364 -19.62 -20.50 -15.15
C GLU A 364 -19.56 -19.13 -15.83
N LYS A 365 -20.63 -18.35 -15.77
CA LYS A 365 -20.70 -16.99 -16.34
C LYS A 365 -19.75 -15.99 -15.65
N ASP A 366 -19.28 -16.33 -14.46
CA ASP A 366 -18.31 -15.53 -13.70
C ASP A 366 -16.85 -15.87 -14.03
N ILE A 367 -16.61 -16.92 -14.84
CA ILE A 367 -15.26 -17.30 -15.27
C ILE A 367 -14.79 -16.30 -16.32
N LEU A 368 -13.77 -15.50 -15.95
CA LEU A 368 -13.18 -14.50 -16.82
C LEU A 368 -12.18 -15.16 -17.78
N PHE A 369 -12.11 -14.72 -19.04
CA PHE A 369 -11.10 -15.16 -20.00
C PHE A 369 -11.01 -16.69 -20.15
N ARG A 370 -12.15 -17.38 -20.19
CA ARG A 370 -12.19 -18.88 -20.28
C ARG A 370 -11.33 -19.42 -21.42
N ASP A 371 -11.56 -18.93 -22.63
CA ASP A 371 -10.85 -19.39 -23.84
C ASP A 371 -9.33 -19.14 -23.74
N GLU A 372 -8.96 -18.06 -23.10
CA GLU A 372 -7.55 -17.76 -22.87
C GLU A 372 -6.91 -18.68 -21.84
N ILE A 373 -7.62 -19.03 -20.76
CA ILE A 373 -7.13 -20.00 -19.76
C ILE A 373 -6.92 -21.37 -20.40
N GLU A 374 -7.85 -21.83 -21.24
CA GLU A 374 -7.72 -23.06 -22.01
C GLU A 374 -6.52 -23.02 -22.98
N SER A 375 -6.31 -21.87 -23.64
CA SER A 375 -5.10 -21.65 -24.46
C SER A 375 -3.81 -21.66 -23.64
N LEU A 376 -3.84 -21.14 -22.42
CA LEU A 376 -2.67 -21.16 -21.53
C LEU A 376 -2.36 -22.57 -21.04
N GLU A 377 -3.37 -23.42 -20.77
CA GLU A 377 -3.15 -24.85 -20.47
C GLU A 377 -2.46 -25.57 -21.63
N ALA A 378 -2.88 -25.30 -22.88
CA ALA A 378 -2.22 -25.86 -24.06
C ALA A 378 -0.77 -25.39 -24.24
N ARG A 379 -0.45 -24.14 -23.86
CA ARG A 379 0.89 -23.54 -23.95
C ARG A 379 1.81 -23.91 -22.78
N LEU A 380 1.25 -24.30 -21.64
CA LEU A 380 1.94 -24.66 -20.41
C LEU A 380 1.61 -26.12 -20.04
N PRO A 381 2.32 -27.11 -20.58
CA PRO A 381 1.96 -28.54 -20.42
C PRO A 381 1.92 -29.03 -18.97
N ALA A 382 2.59 -28.33 -18.06
CA ALA A 382 2.61 -28.62 -16.63
C ALA A 382 1.59 -27.78 -15.81
N LEU A 383 0.70 -27.03 -16.46
CA LEU A 383 -0.42 -26.33 -15.85
C LEU A 383 -1.64 -27.27 -15.76
N THR A 384 -2.28 -27.31 -14.60
CA THR A 384 -3.57 -27.96 -14.39
C THR A 384 -4.55 -26.93 -13.82
N VAL A 385 -5.74 -26.79 -14.42
CA VAL A 385 -6.77 -25.85 -13.97
C VAL A 385 -7.97 -26.61 -13.40
N HIS A 386 -8.37 -26.22 -12.18
CA HIS A 386 -9.55 -26.70 -11.49
C HIS A 386 -10.53 -25.55 -11.28
N HIS A 387 -11.68 -25.61 -11.96
CA HIS A 387 -12.79 -24.69 -11.72
C HIS A 387 -13.65 -25.17 -10.56
N VAL A 388 -13.91 -24.32 -9.58
CA VAL A 388 -14.76 -24.61 -8.42
C VAL A 388 -15.97 -23.69 -8.46
N LEU A 389 -17.18 -24.23 -8.60
CA LEU A 389 -18.41 -23.46 -8.69
C LEU A 389 -19.21 -23.54 -7.38
N THR A 390 -19.50 -22.36 -6.79
CA THR A 390 -20.12 -22.30 -5.47
C THR A 390 -21.65 -22.21 -5.49
N ARG A 391 -22.28 -21.92 -6.65
CA ARG A 391 -23.73 -21.70 -6.80
C ARG A 391 -24.33 -22.36 -8.02
N GLN A 392 -23.64 -23.28 -8.66
CA GLN A 392 -24.10 -24.00 -9.83
C GLN A 392 -23.90 -25.50 -9.59
N GLU A 393 -25.01 -26.26 -9.53
CA GLU A 393 -24.99 -27.68 -9.21
C GLU A 393 -24.81 -28.56 -10.45
N ASP A 394 -25.22 -28.08 -11.63
CA ASP A 394 -25.21 -28.86 -12.88
C ASP A 394 -23.90 -28.75 -13.68
N SER A 395 -22.81 -28.31 -13.03
CA SER A 395 -21.50 -28.18 -13.69
C SER A 395 -20.66 -29.47 -13.55
N PRO A 396 -19.85 -29.83 -14.55
CA PRO A 396 -18.93 -30.96 -14.46
C PRO A 396 -17.72 -30.75 -13.54
N GLY A 397 -17.46 -29.49 -13.08
CA GLY A 397 -16.31 -29.15 -12.21
C GLY A 397 -16.55 -29.42 -10.73
N GLU A 398 -15.57 -29.05 -9.91
CA GLU A 398 -15.66 -29.10 -8.45
C GLU A 398 -16.73 -28.13 -7.93
N LYS A 399 -17.47 -28.55 -6.90
CA LYS A 399 -18.63 -27.84 -6.37
C LYS A 399 -18.42 -27.41 -4.92
N GLY A 400 -19.01 -26.28 -4.56
CA GLY A 400 -19.02 -25.80 -3.20
C GLY A 400 -17.82 -24.87 -2.88
N ARG A 401 -17.50 -24.75 -1.60
CA ARG A 401 -16.38 -23.90 -1.13
C ARG A 401 -15.10 -24.72 -1.09
N ILE A 402 -13.98 -24.08 -1.43
CA ILE A 402 -12.66 -24.67 -1.28
C ILE A 402 -12.40 -24.95 0.21
N ASP A 403 -12.36 -26.21 0.54
CA ASP A 403 -12.05 -26.70 1.89
C ASP A 403 -10.82 -27.62 1.89
N ARG A 404 -10.46 -28.12 3.09
CA ARG A 404 -9.32 -29.03 3.24
C ARG A 404 -9.48 -30.33 2.47
N GLY A 405 -10.70 -30.89 2.42
CA GLY A 405 -10.99 -32.14 1.72
C GLY A 405 -10.81 -32.00 0.21
N MET A 406 -11.35 -30.92 -0.36
CA MET A 406 -11.16 -30.59 -1.78
C MET A 406 -9.67 -30.36 -2.10
N LEU A 407 -8.96 -29.56 -1.31
CA LEU A 407 -7.54 -29.33 -1.52
C LEU A 407 -6.70 -30.62 -1.42
N ALA A 408 -7.06 -31.53 -0.53
CA ALA A 408 -6.37 -32.83 -0.41
C ALA A 408 -6.57 -33.74 -1.63
N ARG A 409 -7.71 -33.59 -2.35
CA ARG A 409 -7.97 -34.34 -3.59
C ARG A 409 -7.29 -33.71 -4.81
N LEU A 410 -7.27 -32.36 -4.88
CA LEU A 410 -6.78 -31.63 -6.06
C LEU A 410 -5.26 -31.45 -6.08
N LEU A 411 -4.61 -31.47 -4.91
CA LEU A 411 -3.18 -31.24 -4.79
C LEU A 411 -2.43 -32.55 -4.57
N ALA A 412 -1.45 -32.81 -5.43
CA ALA A 412 -0.57 -33.94 -5.28
C ALA A 412 0.40 -33.74 -4.10
N GLU A 413 1.02 -34.83 -3.62
CA GLU A 413 2.00 -34.75 -2.53
C GLU A 413 3.22 -33.91 -2.88
N GLU A 414 3.66 -33.95 -4.13
CA GLU A 414 4.76 -33.15 -4.67
C GLU A 414 4.49 -31.65 -4.60
N ASP A 415 3.22 -31.22 -4.71
CA ASP A 415 2.82 -29.81 -4.64
C ASP A 415 3.09 -29.21 -3.25
N ARG A 416 3.16 -30.03 -2.20
CA ARG A 416 3.46 -29.59 -0.83
C ARG A 416 4.86 -28.98 -0.66
N ARG A 417 5.77 -29.26 -1.59
CA ARG A 417 7.10 -28.64 -1.63
C ARG A 417 7.09 -27.25 -2.27
N GLY A 418 5.98 -26.89 -2.90
CA GLY A 418 5.80 -25.68 -3.67
C GLY A 418 5.46 -24.44 -2.84
N HIS A 419 5.21 -23.36 -3.55
CA HIS A 419 4.70 -22.11 -3.03
C HIS A 419 3.22 -21.94 -3.38
N VAL A 420 2.44 -21.49 -2.41
CA VAL A 420 1.00 -21.27 -2.58
C VAL A 420 0.72 -19.78 -2.62
N PHE A 421 0.03 -19.34 -3.64
CA PHE A 421 -0.40 -17.95 -3.83
C PHE A 421 -1.92 -17.87 -3.77
N LEU A 422 -2.44 -17.02 -2.86
CA LEU A 422 -3.86 -16.89 -2.59
C LEU A 422 -4.33 -15.48 -2.93
N CYS A 423 -5.36 -15.35 -3.76
CA CYS A 423 -5.97 -14.07 -4.05
C CYS A 423 -7.48 -14.17 -4.21
N GLY A 424 -8.23 -13.37 -3.45
CA GLY A 424 -9.70 -13.40 -3.46
C GLY A 424 -10.30 -12.75 -2.21
N PRO A 425 -11.60 -13.01 -1.95
CA PRO A 425 -12.28 -12.47 -0.78
C PRO A 425 -11.58 -12.83 0.54
N PRO A 426 -11.49 -11.92 1.51
CA PRO A 426 -10.74 -12.15 2.76
C PRO A 426 -11.14 -13.41 3.53
N ALA A 427 -12.44 -13.70 3.62
CA ALA A 427 -12.93 -14.91 4.29
C ALA A 427 -12.46 -16.21 3.58
N MET A 428 -12.41 -16.21 2.24
CA MET A 428 -11.91 -17.33 1.47
C MET A 428 -10.39 -17.50 1.67
N THR A 429 -9.62 -16.44 1.52
CA THR A 429 -8.15 -16.49 1.64
C THR A 429 -7.70 -16.93 3.02
N GLN A 430 -8.38 -16.49 4.09
CA GLN A 430 -8.11 -16.93 5.46
C GLN A 430 -8.41 -18.41 5.68
N ALA A 431 -9.60 -18.88 5.24
CA ALA A 431 -10.00 -20.28 5.38
C ALA A 431 -9.08 -21.21 4.58
N VAL A 432 -8.76 -20.85 3.33
CA VAL A 432 -7.87 -21.61 2.45
C VAL A 432 -6.45 -21.63 2.98
N ALA A 433 -5.89 -20.51 3.47
CA ALA A 433 -4.57 -20.47 4.06
C ALA A 433 -4.46 -21.41 5.29
N ALA A 434 -5.49 -21.42 6.14
CA ALA A 434 -5.55 -22.35 7.27
C ALA A 434 -5.66 -23.83 6.82
N ALA A 435 -6.43 -24.13 5.76
CA ALA A 435 -6.58 -25.46 5.21
C ALA A 435 -5.28 -25.96 4.59
N VAL A 436 -4.61 -25.13 3.79
CA VAL A 436 -3.30 -25.44 3.16
C VAL A 436 -2.22 -25.69 4.24
N ALA A 437 -2.18 -24.88 5.29
CA ALA A 437 -1.25 -25.10 6.40
C ALA A 437 -1.49 -26.46 7.11
N LYS A 438 -2.77 -26.86 7.27
CA LYS A 438 -3.13 -28.19 7.84
C LYS A 438 -2.82 -29.36 6.91
N LEU A 439 -2.57 -29.13 5.61
CA LEU A 439 -2.10 -30.13 4.65
C LEU A 439 -0.56 -30.25 4.63
N GLY A 440 0.15 -29.52 5.49
CA GLY A 440 1.59 -29.62 5.63
C GLY A 440 2.42 -28.59 4.85
N TYR A 441 1.78 -27.60 4.21
CA TYR A 441 2.51 -26.50 3.59
C TYR A 441 3.11 -25.57 4.67
N SER A 442 4.38 -25.21 4.51
CA SER A 442 5.02 -24.26 5.40
C SER A 442 4.42 -22.87 5.27
N ARG A 443 4.12 -22.21 6.41
CA ARG A 443 3.52 -20.86 6.43
C ARG A 443 4.35 -19.82 5.67
N CYS A 444 5.67 -19.95 5.65
CA CYS A 444 6.55 -19.04 4.90
C CYS A 444 6.45 -19.18 3.37
N ARG A 445 5.78 -20.24 2.88
CA ARG A 445 5.51 -20.48 1.46
C ARG A 445 4.06 -20.20 1.07
N ILE A 446 3.26 -19.69 1.98
CA ILE A 446 1.86 -19.27 1.72
C ILE A 446 1.85 -17.75 1.59
N HIS A 447 1.59 -17.28 0.38
CA HIS A 447 1.56 -15.87 0.02
C HIS A 447 0.12 -15.46 -0.26
N SER A 448 -0.33 -14.36 0.30
CA SER A 448 -1.69 -13.86 0.05
C SER A 448 -1.68 -12.39 -0.32
N GLU A 449 -2.44 -12.03 -1.33
CA GLU A 449 -2.72 -10.65 -1.72
C GLU A 449 -4.16 -10.28 -1.32
N ARG A 450 -4.33 -9.09 -0.77
CA ARG A 450 -5.63 -8.54 -0.41
C ARG A 450 -5.94 -7.34 -1.28
N PHE A 451 -7.10 -7.34 -1.94
CA PHE A 451 -7.53 -6.19 -2.75
C PHE A 451 -8.08 -5.00 -1.94
N SER A 452 -8.15 -5.11 -0.62
CA SER A 452 -8.52 -4.00 0.24
C SER A 452 -7.28 -3.44 0.93
N LEU A 453 -6.95 -2.19 0.68
CA LEU A 453 -5.97 -1.40 1.44
C LEU A 453 -6.61 -0.75 2.69
N SER A 454 -7.77 -1.25 3.13
CA SER A 454 -8.53 -0.77 4.30
C SER A 454 -8.37 -1.74 5.46
#